data_796bd543daefde3b41d97edc9833bf26
#
_entry.id   796bd543daefde3b41d97edc9833bf26
#
_cell.length_a   1.000
_cell.length_b   1.000
_cell.length_c   1.000
_cell.angle_alpha   90.00
_cell.angle_beta   90.00
_cell.angle_gamma   90.00
#
_symmetry.space_group_name_H-M   'P 1'
#
loop_
_entity.id
_entity.type
_entity.pdbx_description
1 polymer ?
#
loop_
_entity_poly.entity_id
_entity_poly.type
_entity_poly.pdbx_seq_one_letter_code
_entity_poly.pdbx_strand_id
1 'polypeptide(L)'
;MAQTVPPCELPCKEYDVARNTGAYTSSGLATASFRTSKYLLEEWFQNCYARYHQAFADRDQSERQRHESQQLATETQALTQRTQQDSTRTVGERLQDTHGWKSELQHEVEALATETNLLLAQKQRLERALDATEVPFSITADNLQCRERREHPNLVRDHVETELLKEAELIRNIQELLKRTIMQAVSQIRLNREHKETCEMDWSDKMEAYNIDETCGRHHSQSTEVQAHPYSTTFQESASTPETRAKFTQDNLCRAQRERLASANLRVLVDCILRDTSEDLRLQCDAVNLAFGRRCEELEDARYKLQHHLHKTLREITDQEHNVAALKQAIKDKEAPLHVAQTRLYLRSHRPNMELCRDTAQFRLLSEVEELNMSLTALREKLLEAEQSLRNLEDIHMSLEKDIAAMTNSLFIDRQKCMAHRTRYPTILQLAGYQ
;
A
#
# COMPACT_ATOMS: atom_id res chain seq x y z
N MET A 1 0.53 42.00 -8.94
CA MET A 1 1.60 41.10 -9.40
C MET A 1 1.17 39.68 -9.06
N ALA A 2 0.72 38.96 -10.06
CA ALA A 2 0.46 37.53 -9.88
C ALA A 2 1.83 36.90 -9.57
N GLN A 3 2.03 36.45 -8.34
CA GLN A 3 3.07 35.48 -8.09
C GLN A 3 2.65 34.22 -8.85
N THR A 4 3.25 34.06 -10.01
CA THR A 4 3.27 32.75 -10.64
C THR A 4 3.92 31.83 -9.64
N VAL A 5 3.10 31.06 -8.92
CA VAL A 5 3.59 29.89 -8.20
C VAL A 5 4.36 29.09 -9.26
N PRO A 6 5.65 28.83 -9.08
CA PRO A 6 6.37 28.03 -10.04
C PRO A 6 5.58 26.75 -10.26
N PRO A 7 5.48 26.25 -11.49
CA PRO A 7 4.85 24.97 -11.71
C PRO A 7 5.45 24.03 -10.69
N CYS A 8 4.59 23.31 -9.96
CA CYS A 8 5.05 22.30 -9.04
C CYS A 8 5.82 21.30 -9.88
N GLU A 9 7.12 21.54 -9.97
CA GLU A 9 7.99 20.62 -10.64
C GLU A 9 7.89 19.33 -9.84
N LEU A 10 7.37 18.35 -10.51
CA LEU A 10 7.36 17.01 -9.96
C LEU A 10 8.75 16.72 -9.40
N PRO A 11 8.87 16.17 -8.21
CA PRO A 11 10.16 15.84 -7.61
C PRO A 11 10.96 14.80 -8.40
N CYS A 12 10.54 14.48 -9.63
CA CYS A 12 11.32 13.63 -10.53
C CYS A 12 12.74 14.15 -10.81
N LYS A 13 13.03 15.42 -10.54
CA LYS A 13 14.42 15.89 -10.55
C LYS A 13 15.21 15.32 -9.38
N GLU A 14 14.54 15.09 -8.27
CA GLU A 14 15.14 14.42 -7.12
C GLU A 14 15.24 12.93 -7.37
N TYR A 15 14.39 12.45 -8.26
CA TYR A 15 14.41 11.10 -8.80
C TYR A 15 15.02 11.08 -10.20
N ASP A 16 15.99 11.92 -10.44
CA ASP A 16 16.87 11.70 -11.58
C ASP A 16 17.48 10.32 -11.39
N VAL A 17 16.78 9.36 -11.98
CA VAL A 17 17.12 7.95 -11.89
C VAL A 17 18.54 7.76 -12.37
N ALA A 18 18.97 8.57 -13.34
CA ALA A 18 20.36 8.56 -13.80
C ALA A 18 21.31 8.99 -12.69
N ARG A 19 20.95 10.03 -11.92
CA ARG A 19 21.78 10.48 -10.79
C ARG A 19 21.79 9.47 -9.67
N ASN A 20 20.62 9.01 -9.26
CA ASN A 20 20.50 8.07 -8.16
C ASN A 20 21.03 6.69 -8.54
N THR A 21 20.75 6.26 -9.76
CA THR A 21 21.19 4.95 -10.23
C THR A 21 22.67 4.94 -10.62
N GLY A 22 23.18 6.04 -11.15
CA GLY A 22 24.61 6.22 -11.39
C GLY A 22 25.41 6.22 -10.10
N ALA A 23 24.82 6.77 -9.03
CA ALA A 23 25.45 6.79 -7.73
C ALA A 23 25.37 5.45 -6.99
N TYR A 24 24.33 4.67 -7.26
CA TYR A 24 24.03 3.50 -6.42
C TYR A 24 24.33 2.19 -7.10
N THR A 25 23.94 1.99 -8.31
CA THR A 25 24.14 0.70 -8.98
C THR A 25 24.03 0.84 -10.49
N SER A 26 24.80 0.05 -11.19
CA SER A 26 24.62 -0.14 -12.63
C SER A 26 23.26 -0.76 -12.98
N SER A 27 22.66 -1.52 -12.06
CA SER A 27 21.32 -2.08 -12.22
C SER A 27 20.24 -1.00 -12.20
N GLY A 28 20.42 0.05 -11.43
CA GLY A 28 19.52 1.19 -11.45
C GLY A 28 19.57 1.93 -12.77
N LEU A 29 20.75 2.08 -13.34
CA LEU A 29 20.91 2.66 -14.69
C LEU A 29 20.28 1.78 -15.76
N ALA A 30 20.50 0.47 -15.69
CA ALA A 30 19.89 -0.47 -16.61
C ALA A 30 18.36 -0.45 -16.50
N THR A 31 17.83 -0.32 -15.29
CA THR A 31 16.39 -0.18 -15.08
C THR A 31 15.89 1.16 -15.60
N ALA A 32 16.67 2.22 -15.45
CA ALA A 32 16.33 3.55 -15.95
C ALA A 32 16.31 3.61 -17.48
N SER A 33 17.15 2.84 -18.17
CA SER A 33 17.16 2.77 -19.62
C SER A 33 15.90 2.14 -20.21
N PHE A 34 15.20 1.33 -19.44
CA PHE A 34 13.97 0.64 -19.85
C PHE A 34 12.70 1.22 -19.23
N ARG A 35 12.81 2.08 -18.26
CA ARG A 35 11.66 2.63 -17.55
C ARG A 35 11.85 4.11 -17.27
N THR A 36 10.86 4.87 -17.65
CA THR A 36 10.73 6.24 -17.20
C THR A 36 10.73 6.24 -15.67
N SER A 37 11.46 7.17 -15.05
CA SER A 37 11.34 7.36 -13.62
C SER A 37 9.87 7.54 -13.26
N LYS A 38 9.38 6.66 -12.42
CA LYS A 38 8.01 6.72 -11.96
C LYS A 38 8.02 7.42 -10.62
N TYR A 39 7.08 8.31 -10.46
CA TYR A 39 6.83 8.92 -9.17
C TYR A 39 6.37 7.85 -8.18
N LEU A 40 6.73 8.03 -6.94
CA LEU A 40 6.04 7.36 -5.85
C LEU A 40 4.56 7.75 -5.91
N LEU A 41 3.70 6.82 -5.55
CA LEU A 41 2.26 7.06 -5.56
C LEU A 41 1.88 8.28 -4.71
N GLU A 42 2.58 8.47 -3.61
CA GLU A 42 2.50 9.61 -2.71
C GLU A 42 2.84 10.93 -3.39
N GLU A 43 3.92 10.98 -4.15
CA GLU A 43 4.34 12.15 -4.91
C GLU A 43 3.37 12.50 -6.04
N TRP A 44 2.83 11.47 -6.69
CA TRP A 44 1.79 11.67 -7.69
C TRP A 44 0.55 12.32 -7.06
N PHE A 45 0.13 11.86 -5.87
CA PHE A 45 -0.96 12.48 -5.14
C PHE A 45 -0.65 13.91 -4.72
N GLN A 46 0.52 14.16 -4.16
CA GLN A 46 0.95 15.52 -3.80
C GLN A 46 0.90 16.47 -5.01
N ASN A 47 1.34 16.00 -6.17
CA ASN A 47 1.26 16.79 -7.41
C ASN A 47 -0.18 17.01 -7.89
N CYS A 48 -1.03 16.00 -7.82
CA CYS A 48 -2.46 16.15 -8.11
C CYS A 48 -3.09 17.19 -7.19
N TYR A 49 -2.79 17.13 -5.90
CA TYR A 49 -3.30 18.06 -4.91
C TYR A 49 -2.82 19.48 -5.14
N ALA A 50 -1.56 19.69 -5.44
CA ALA A 50 -1.02 21.01 -5.77
C ALA A 50 -1.73 21.65 -6.99
N ARG A 51 -2.04 20.85 -8.02
CA ARG A 51 -2.80 21.32 -9.19
C ARG A 51 -4.23 21.68 -8.85
N TYR A 52 -4.91 20.88 -8.05
CA TYR A 52 -6.26 21.20 -7.57
C TYR A 52 -6.27 22.49 -6.74
N HIS A 53 -5.26 22.69 -5.91
CA HIS A 53 -5.09 23.92 -5.15
C HIS A 53 -5.00 25.16 -6.02
N GLN A 54 -4.13 25.11 -7.01
CA GLN A 54 -3.94 26.25 -7.91
C GLN A 54 -5.22 26.54 -8.70
N ALA A 55 -5.87 25.53 -9.26
CA ALA A 55 -7.10 25.68 -10.03
C ALA A 55 -8.26 26.25 -9.20
N PHE A 56 -8.36 25.89 -7.92
CA PHE A 56 -9.36 26.45 -7.02
C PHE A 56 -9.04 27.88 -6.61
N ALA A 57 -7.78 28.17 -6.28
CA ALA A 57 -7.34 29.52 -5.89
C ALA A 57 -7.53 30.56 -7.01
N ASP A 58 -7.17 30.20 -8.24
CA ASP A 58 -7.29 31.10 -9.40
C ASP A 58 -8.77 31.42 -9.72
N ARG A 59 -9.64 30.42 -9.65
CA ARG A 59 -11.09 30.61 -9.87
C ARG A 59 -11.72 31.49 -8.79
N ASP A 60 -11.33 31.28 -7.57
CA ASP A 60 -11.80 32.06 -6.44
C ASP A 60 -11.35 33.51 -6.50
N GLN A 61 -10.09 33.74 -6.87
CA GLN A 61 -9.57 35.08 -7.01
C GLN A 61 -10.36 35.88 -8.06
N SER A 62 -10.74 35.22 -9.16
CA SER A 62 -11.58 35.81 -10.19
C SER A 62 -13.01 36.09 -9.71
N GLU A 63 -13.61 35.19 -8.94
CA GLU A 63 -14.94 35.35 -8.38
C GLU A 63 -14.99 36.45 -7.32
N ARG A 64 -13.96 36.48 -6.45
CA ARG A 64 -13.81 37.57 -5.48
C ARG A 64 -13.65 38.92 -6.13
N GLN A 65 -12.77 39.01 -7.13
CA GLN A 65 -12.53 40.27 -7.81
C GLN A 65 -13.82 40.80 -8.42
N ARG A 66 -14.69 39.93 -8.95
CA ARG A 66 -16.01 40.31 -9.41
C ARG A 66 -16.95 40.69 -8.27
N HIS A 67 -16.88 39.93 -7.16
CA HIS A 67 -17.70 40.22 -5.99
C HIS A 67 -17.29 41.53 -5.31
N GLU A 68 -15.96 41.76 -5.15
CA GLU A 68 -15.41 43.02 -4.66
C GLU A 68 -15.83 44.21 -5.52
N SER A 69 -15.77 44.06 -6.86
CA SER A 69 -16.22 45.12 -7.79
C SER A 69 -17.71 45.39 -7.67
N GLN A 70 -18.52 44.36 -7.46
CA GLN A 70 -19.97 44.47 -7.33
C GLN A 70 -20.37 45.08 -5.98
N GLN A 71 -19.67 44.73 -4.93
CA GLN A 71 -19.92 45.29 -3.59
C GLN A 71 -19.53 46.74 -3.51
N LEU A 72 -18.37 47.12 -4.05
CA LEU A 72 -17.92 48.51 -4.12
C LEU A 72 -18.88 49.37 -4.95
N ALA A 73 -19.46 48.86 -6.01
CA ALA A 73 -20.44 49.60 -6.81
C ALA A 73 -21.77 49.81 -6.05
N THR A 74 -22.23 48.82 -5.28
CA THR A 74 -23.45 48.96 -4.47
C THR A 74 -23.27 49.88 -3.28
N GLU A 75 -22.11 49.83 -2.61
CA GLU A 75 -21.79 50.71 -1.47
C GLU A 75 -21.69 52.19 -1.91
N THR A 76 -21.07 52.41 -3.04
CA THR A 76 -20.99 53.80 -3.60
C THR A 76 -22.35 54.33 -4.01
N GLN A 77 -23.27 53.49 -4.45
CA GLN A 77 -24.61 53.86 -4.79
C GLN A 77 -25.49 54.16 -3.56
N ALA A 78 -25.32 53.36 -2.51
CA ALA A 78 -26.03 53.53 -1.24
C ALA A 78 -25.60 54.79 -0.50
N LEU A 79 -24.32 55.09 -0.53
CA LEU A 79 -23.73 56.32 0.08
C LEU A 79 -24.26 57.61 -0.55
N THR A 80 -24.69 57.56 -1.81
CA THR A 80 -25.20 58.75 -2.53
C THR A 80 -26.63 59.09 -2.20
N GLN A 81 -27.38 58.12 -1.71
CA GLN A 81 -28.81 58.36 -1.48
C GLN A 81 -29.20 58.81 -0.08
N ARG A 82 -28.31 58.75 0.86
CA ARG A 82 -28.44 59.27 2.27
C ARG A 82 -29.79 59.03 2.96
N THR A 83 -30.48 58.04 2.66
CA THR A 83 -31.75 57.79 3.29
C THR A 83 -31.63 56.67 4.37
N GLN A 84 -32.41 56.83 5.43
CA GLN A 84 -32.45 55.84 6.48
C GLN A 84 -32.90 54.46 5.98
N GLN A 85 -33.74 54.45 4.93
CA GLN A 85 -34.18 53.23 4.25
C GLN A 85 -33.04 52.50 3.53
N ASP A 86 -32.14 53.26 2.90
CA ASP A 86 -30.97 52.66 2.22
C ASP A 86 -29.98 52.03 3.22
N SER A 87 -29.78 52.66 4.38
CA SER A 87 -28.95 52.12 5.44
C SER A 87 -29.55 50.81 6.01
N THR A 88 -30.87 50.79 6.24
CA THR A 88 -31.58 49.57 6.70
C THR A 88 -31.53 48.48 5.65
N ARG A 89 -31.70 48.86 4.35
CA ARG A 89 -31.57 47.95 3.25
C ARG A 89 -30.16 47.35 3.16
N THR A 90 -29.14 48.18 3.29
CA THR A 90 -27.74 47.74 3.25
C THR A 90 -27.39 46.79 4.40
N VAL A 91 -27.94 47.05 5.60
CA VAL A 91 -27.82 46.12 6.72
C VAL A 91 -28.52 44.80 6.45
N GLY A 92 -29.72 44.83 5.83
CA GLY A 92 -30.44 43.63 5.41
C GLY A 92 -29.68 42.81 4.37
N GLU A 93 -29.12 43.49 3.35
CA GLU A 93 -28.27 42.86 2.34
C GLU A 93 -27.04 42.21 2.95
N ARG A 94 -26.38 42.89 3.91
CA ARG A 94 -25.24 42.36 4.64
C ARG A 94 -25.64 41.11 5.47
N LEU A 95 -26.81 41.14 6.11
CA LEU A 95 -27.33 39.99 6.83
C LEU A 95 -27.52 38.78 5.88
N GLN A 96 -28.07 39.02 4.69
CA GLN A 96 -28.29 38.00 3.70
C GLN A 96 -26.95 37.42 3.19
N ASP A 97 -25.97 38.28 2.90
CA ASP A 97 -24.63 37.88 2.52
C ASP A 97 -23.96 37.04 3.61
N THR A 98 -23.98 37.53 4.85
CA THR A 98 -23.43 36.80 6.00
C THR A 98 -24.14 35.46 6.22
N HIS A 99 -25.46 35.43 5.98
CA HIS A 99 -26.24 34.18 6.04
C HIS A 99 -25.78 33.19 4.95
N GLY A 100 -25.56 33.69 3.71
CA GLY A 100 -25.06 32.87 2.62
C GLY A 100 -23.70 32.22 2.94
N TRP A 101 -22.74 33.04 3.35
CA TRP A 101 -21.41 32.54 3.77
C TRP A 101 -21.48 31.57 4.94
N LYS A 102 -22.31 31.88 5.93
CA LYS A 102 -22.56 31.00 7.07
C LYS A 102 -23.12 29.64 6.61
N SER A 103 -24.07 29.66 5.68
CA SER A 103 -24.67 28.44 5.15
C SER A 103 -23.65 27.61 4.35
N GLU A 104 -22.85 28.23 3.51
CA GLU A 104 -21.80 27.56 2.76
C GLU A 104 -20.72 26.96 3.67
N LEU A 105 -20.27 27.71 4.66
CA LEU A 105 -19.34 27.22 5.66
C LEU A 105 -19.89 26.04 6.43
N GLN A 106 -21.15 26.13 6.89
CA GLN A 106 -21.79 25.03 7.59
C GLN A 106 -21.87 23.77 6.71
N HIS A 107 -22.29 23.94 5.46
CA HIS A 107 -22.36 22.84 4.51
C HIS A 107 -21.00 22.16 4.30
N GLU A 108 -19.95 22.97 4.13
CA GLU A 108 -18.60 22.41 3.91
C GLU A 108 -18.04 21.78 5.20
N VAL A 109 -18.32 22.33 6.39
CA VAL A 109 -17.96 21.74 7.69
C VAL A 109 -18.61 20.35 7.84
N GLU A 110 -19.89 20.23 7.52
CA GLU A 110 -20.64 18.97 7.58
C GLU A 110 -20.11 17.97 6.54
N ALA A 111 -19.85 18.43 5.32
CA ALA A 111 -19.30 17.63 4.25
C ALA A 111 -17.90 17.10 4.59
N LEU A 112 -17.04 17.98 5.14
CA LEU A 112 -15.67 17.61 5.54
C LEU A 112 -15.67 16.69 6.75
N ALA A 113 -16.59 16.89 7.72
CA ALA A 113 -16.78 15.97 8.84
C ALA A 113 -17.21 14.58 8.38
N THR A 114 -18.15 14.51 7.45
CA THR A 114 -18.62 13.26 6.85
C THR A 114 -17.48 12.55 6.12
N GLU A 115 -16.74 13.26 5.29
CA GLU A 115 -15.61 12.71 4.55
C GLU A 115 -14.50 12.22 5.49
N THR A 116 -14.24 12.96 6.56
CA THR A 116 -13.26 12.57 7.59
C THR A 116 -13.66 11.25 8.27
N ASN A 117 -14.95 11.07 8.56
CA ASN A 117 -15.45 9.82 9.13
C ASN A 117 -15.33 8.65 8.13
N LEU A 118 -15.61 8.88 6.85
CA LEU A 118 -15.41 7.88 5.81
C LEU A 118 -13.94 7.47 5.68
N LEU A 119 -13.02 8.45 5.71
CA LEU A 119 -11.59 8.16 5.66
C LEU A 119 -11.12 7.46 6.94
N LEU A 120 -11.67 7.79 8.10
CA LEU A 120 -11.40 7.09 9.35
C LEU A 120 -11.80 5.61 9.29
N ALA A 121 -12.97 5.32 8.71
CA ALA A 121 -13.42 3.95 8.48
C ALA A 121 -12.46 3.20 7.53
N GLN A 122 -11.99 3.85 6.47
CA GLN A 122 -11.00 3.28 5.56
C GLN A 122 -9.65 3.04 6.25
N LYS A 123 -9.21 3.96 7.10
CA LYS A 123 -8.00 3.78 7.92
C LYS A 123 -8.11 2.54 8.82
N GLN A 124 -9.25 2.37 9.49
CA GLN A 124 -9.50 1.17 10.32
C GLN A 124 -9.52 -0.11 9.49
N ARG A 125 -10.01 -0.02 8.27
CA ARG A 125 -9.99 -1.15 7.33
C ARG A 125 -8.57 -1.51 6.91
N LEU A 126 -7.72 -0.50 6.63
CA LEU A 126 -6.28 -0.70 6.38
C LEU A 126 -5.56 -1.35 7.56
N GLU A 127 -5.85 -0.91 8.78
CA GLU A 127 -5.26 -1.47 10.00
C GLU A 127 -5.62 -2.96 10.14
N ARG A 128 -6.89 -3.29 9.96
CA ARG A 128 -7.34 -4.69 9.98
C ARG A 128 -6.70 -5.53 8.87
N ALA A 129 -6.55 -4.97 7.68
CA ALA A 129 -5.87 -5.65 6.59
C ALA A 129 -4.38 -5.89 6.93
N LEU A 130 -3.71 -4.92 7.53
CA LEU A 130 -2.34 -5.06 8.00
C LEU A 130 -2.23 -6.17 9.04
N ASP A 131 -3.09 -6.17 10.06
CA ASP A 131 -3.13 -7.21 11.09
C ASP A 131 -3.40 -8.59 10.47
N ALA A 132 -4.30 -8.67 9.49
CA ALA A 132 -4.60 -9.91 8.80
C ALA A 132 -3.40 -10.48 8.03
N THR A 133 -2.41 -9.67 7.66
CA THR A 133 -1.20 -10.14 6.99
C THR A 133 -0.21 -10.86 7.91
N GLU A 134 -0.35 -10.72 9.23
CA GLU A 134 0.51 -11.41 10.20
C GLU A 134 0.32 -12.94 10.17
N VAL A 135 -0.91 -13.39 9.93
CA VAL A 135 -1.21 -14.81 9.83
C VAL A 135 -0.51 -15.47 8.64
N PRO A 136 -0.64 -14.96 7.40
CA PRO A 136 0.12 -15.46 6.26
C PRO A 136 1.64 -15.41 6.48
N PHE A 137 2.14 -14.34 7.09
CA PHE A 137 3.56 -14.20 7.38
C PHE A 137 4.06 -15.29 8.32
N SER A 138 3.33 -15.53 9.41
CA SER A 138 3.64 -16.62 10.36
C SER A 138 3.59 -17.99 9.69
N ILE A 139 2.52 -18.27 8.91
CA ILE A 139 2.38 -19.52 8.17
C ILE A 139 3.57 -19.75 7.24
N THR A 140 3.97 -18.74 6.50
CA THR A 140 5.09 -18.81 5.55
C THR A 140 6.40 -19.05 6.26
N ALA A 141 6.66 -18.32 7.35
CA ALA A 141 7.86 -18.48 8.18
C ALA A 141 7.92 -19.87 8.82
N ASP A 142 6.82 -20.34 9.39
CA ASP A 142 6.73 -21.68 9.98
C ASP A 142 6.94 -22.77 8.93
N ASN A 143 6.39 -22.59 7.73
CA ASN A 143 6.57 -23.53 6.63
C ASN A 143 8.05 -23.61 6.20
N LEU A 144 8.72 -22.47 6.07
CA LEU A 144 10.16 -22.42 5.78
C LEU A 144 10.95 -23.15 6.88
N GLN A 145 10.67 -22.83 8.14
CA GLN A 145 11.36 -23.45 9.27
C GLN A 145 11.08 -24.97 9.38
N CYS A 146 9.84 -25.40 9.13
CA CYS A 146 9.50 -26.82 9.11
C CYS A 146 10.27 -27.55 8.01
N ARG A 147 10.42 -26.94 6.85
CA ARG A 147 11.13 -27.52 5.71
C ARG A 147 12.63 -27.62 5.90
N GLU A 148 13.25 -26.75 6.70
CA GLU A 148 14.64 -26.89 7.12
C GLU A 148 14.93 -28.16 7.94
N ARG A 149 13.90 -28.77 8.52
CA ARG A 149 14.02 -30.03 9.29
C ARG A 149 14.00 -31.29 8.41
N ARG A 150 13.91 -31.13 7.09
CA ARG A 150 14.00 -32.28 6.17
C ARG A 150 15.40 -32.87 6.22
N GLU A 151 15.45 -34.18 6.18
CA GLU A 151 16.70 -34.92 6.21
C GLU A 151 17.39 -34.93 4.84
N HIS A 152 18.70 -34.99 4.86
CA HIS A 152 19.50 -35.23 3.66
C HIS A 152 19.12 -36.60 3.03
N PRO A 153 18.91 -36.69 1.71
CA PRO A 153 19.17 -35.77 0.60
C PRO A 153 17.99 -34.88 0.23
N ASN A 154 16.87 -34.92 0.97
CA ASN A 154 15.65 -34.18 0.65
C ASN A 154 15.70 -32.71 1.11
N LEU A 155 16.77 -32.27 1.79
CA LEU A 155 17.03 -30.87 2.07
C LEU A 155 17.50 -30.19 0.79
N VAL A 156 16.56 -30.02 -0.12
CA VAL A 156 16.77 -29.43 -1.46
C VAL A 156 15.97 -28.16 -1.54
N ARG A 157 16.56 -27.16 -2.11
CA ARG A 157 15.85 -25.96 -2.49
C ARG A 157 15.06 -26.22 -3.76
N ASP A 158 13.75 -26.25 -3.56
CA ASP A 158 12.79 -26.59 -4.59
C ASP A 158 11.85 -25.40 -4.89
N HIS A 159 10.89 -25.65 -5.78
CA HIS A 159 9.88 -24.66 -6.15
C HIS A 159 9.07 -24.18 -4.95
N VAL A 160 8.77 -25.01 -4.05
CA VAL A 160 8.01 -24.64 -2.87
C VAL A 160 8.76 -23.59 -2.05
N GLU A 161 10.04 -23.82 -1.82
CA GLU A 161 10.86 -22.86 -1.07
C GLU A 161 10.96 -21.51 -1.78
N THR A 162 11.12 -21.54 -3.09
CA THR A 162 11.13 -20.32 -3.90
C THR A 162 9.82 -19.56 -3.81
N GLU A 163 8.69 -20.26 -3.92
CA GLU A 163 7.38 -19.62 -3.84
C GLU A 163 7.08 -19.14 -2.41
N LEU A 164 7.51 -19.86 -1.38
CA LEU A 164 7.42 -19.40 0.01
C LEU A 164 8.26 -18.14 0.27
N LEU A 165 9.45 -18.07 -0.30
CA LEU A 165 10.31 -16.87 -0.16
C LEU A 165 9.71 -15.67 -0.89
N LYS A 166 9.13 -15.88 -2.08
CA LYS A 166 8.36 -14.84 -2.78
C LYS A 166 7.15 -14.39 -1.97
N GLU A 167 6.42 -15.33 -1.39
CA GLU A 167 5.28 -15.05 -0.52
C GLU A 167 5.71 -14.19 0.68
N ALA A 168 6.79 -14.55 1.36
CA ALA A 168 7.32 -13.79 2.48
C ALA A 168 7.73 -12.37 2.09
N GLU A 169 8.34 -12.20 0.94
CA GLU A 169 8.71 -10.89 0.42
C GLU A 169 7.50 -10.07 0.01
N LEU A 170 6.56 -10.67 -0.72
CA LEU A 170 5.30 -10.02 -1.10
C LEU A 170 4.56 -9.51 0.15
N ILE A 171 4.44 -10.35 1.19
CA ILE A 171 3.78 -9.97 2.44
C ILE A 171 4.49 -8.76 3.06
N ARG A 172 5.83 -8.75 3.16
CA ARG A 172 6.58 -7.61 3.70
C ARG A 172 6.37 -6.32 2.91
N ASN A 173 6.40 -6.43 1.59
CA ASN A 173 6.20 -5.27 0.72
C ASN A 173 4.78 -4.72 0.86
N ILE A 174 3.78 -5.61 0.98
CA ILE A 174 2.39 -5.22 1.25
C ILE A 174 2.26 -4.58 2.64
N GLN A 175 2.87 -5.15 3.67
CA GLN A 175 2.87 -4.55 5.00
C GLN A 175 3.47 -3.14 4.99
N GLU A 176 4.58 -2.94 4.29
CA GLU A 176 5.18 -1.61 4.14
C GLU A 176 4.27 -0.65 3.36
N LEU A 177 3.64 -1.12 2.29
CA LEU A 177 2.68 -0.31 1.53
C LEU A 177 1.48 0.09 2.39
N LEU A 178 0.89 -0.87 3.12
CA LEU A 178 -0.24 -0.62 4.02
C LEU A 178 0.14 0.37 5.13
N LYS A 179 1.31 0.22 5.77
CA LYS A 179 1.82 1.15 6.78
C LYS A 179 1.95 2.58 6.23
N ARG A 180 2.54 2.74 5.04
CA ARG A 180 2.66 4.05 4.38
C ARG A 180 1.30 4.65 4.08
N THR A 181 0.36 3.84 3.58
CA THR A 181 -0.99 4.30 3.28
C THR A 181 -1.76 4.70 4.55
N ILE A 182 -1.58 3.96 5.65
CA ILE A 182 -2.12 4.33 6.97
C ILE A 182 -1.57 5.69 7.42
N MET A 183 -0.27 5.91 7.27
CA MET A 183 0.37 7.20 7.62
C MET A 183 -0.20 8.36 6.77
N GLN A 184 -0.44 8.12 5.49
CA GLN A 184 -1.10 9.10 4.61
C GLN A 184 -2.52 9.40 5.06
N ALA A 185 -3.31 8.36 5.38
CA ALA A 185 -4.67 8.52 5.89
C ALA A 185 -4.69 9.31 7.21
N VAL A 186 -3.78 9.03 8.14
CA VAL A 186 -3.63 9.78 9.39
C VAL A 186 -3.29 11.24 9.12
N SER A 187 -2.37 11.50 8.21
CA SER A 187 -1.99 12.87 7.84
C SER A 187 -3.16 13.64 7.21
N GLN A 188 -3.90 12.99 6.32
CA GLN A 188 -5.07 13.59 5.67
C GLN A 188 -6.21 13.84 6.66
N ILE A 189 -6.47 12.92 7.59
CA ILE A 189 -7.46 13.11 8.66
C ILE A 189 -7.10 14.33 9.52
N ARG A 190 -5.81 14.51 9.83
CA ARG A 190 -5.33 15.69 10.56
C ARG A 190 -5.60 16.97 9.79
N LEU A 191 -5.25 17.00 8.50
CA LEU A 191 -5.50 18.17 7.64
C LEU A 191 -7.00 18.48 7.50
N ASN A 192 -7.83 17.47 7.32
CA ASN A 192 -9.27 17.64 7.26
C ASN A 192 -9.81 18.29 8.56
N ARG A 193 -9.34 17.83 9.73
CA ARG A 193 -9.75 18.37 11.02
C ARG A 193 -9.28 19.82 11.22
N GLU A 194 -8.06 20.11 10.83
CA GLU A 194 -7.49 21.46 10.92
C GLU A 194 -8.28 22.46 10.05
N HIS A 195 -8.59 22.08 8.81
CA HIS A 195 -9.40 22.94 7.95
C HIS A 195 -10.87 23.01 8.37
N LYS A 196 -11.41 21.93 8.93
CA LYS A 196 -12.73 21.93 9.53
C LYS A 196 -12.80 22.93 10.68
N GLU A 197 -11.86 22.88 11.61
CA GLU A 197 -11.76 23.81 12.75
C GLU A 197 -11.64 25.26 12.29
N THR A 198 -10.83 25.51 11.25
CA THR A 198 -10.71 26.84 10.64
C THR A 198 -12.03 27.34 10.07
N CYS A 199 -12.79 26.48 9.39
CA CYS A 199 -14.11 26.82 8.89
C CYS A 199 -15.15 27.00 10.01
N GLU A 200 -15.06 26.21 11.08
CA GLU A 200 -15.93 26.35 12.26
C GLU A 200 -15.69 27.67 13.01
N MET A 201 -14.42 28.10 13.14
CA MET A 201 -14.11 29.40 13.70
C MET A 201 -14.67 30.54 12.83
N ASP A 202 -14.46 30.50 11.51
CA ASP A 202 -14.99 31.50 10.59
C ASP A 202 -16.54 31.52 10.60
N TRP A 203 -17.17 30.35 10.71
CA TRP A 203 -18.61 30.22 10.87
C TRP A 203 -19.10 30.84 12.19
N SER A 204 -18.40 30.58 13.29
CA SER A 204 -18.72 31.12 14.62
C SER A 204 -18.64 32.65 14.64
N ASP A 205 -17.56 33.21 14.08
CA ASP A 205 -17.38 34.66 13.95
C ASP A 205 -18.50 35.30 13.11
N LYS A 206 -18.91 34.63 12.04
CA LYS A 206 -20.03 35.10 11.21
C LYS A 206 -21.38 34.96 11.90
N MET A 207 -21.56 33.94 12.72
CA MET A 207 -22.78 33.76 13.50
C MET A 207 -22.94 34.88 14.54
N GLU A 208 -21.85 35.22 15.24
CA GLU A 208 -21.83 36.33 16.18
C GLU A 208 -22.08 37.65 15.47
N ALA A 209 -21.38 37.91 14.37
CA ALA A 209 -21.58 39.11 13.55
C ALA A 209 -23.00 39.21 13.01
N TYR A 210 -23.58 38.08 12.55
CA TYR A 210 -24.96 38.02 12.08
C TYR A 210 -25.96 38.44 13.20
N ASN A 211 -25.81 37.91 14.40
CA ASN A 211 -26.68 38.21 15.52
C ASN A 211 -26.59 39.72 15.94
N ILE A 212 -25.36 40.28 15.88
CA ILE A 212 -25.15 41.71 16.14
C ILE A 212 -25.81 42.55 15.02
N ASP A 213 -25.56 42.24 13.76
CA ASP A 213 -26.11 42.96 12.60
C ASP A 213 -27.67 42.83 12.57
N GLU A 214 -28.23 41.67 12.94
CA GLU A 214 -29.67 41.49 13.06
C GLU A 214 -30.25 42.41 14.13
N THR A 215 -29.58 42.55 15.27
CA THR A 215 -29.96 43.46 16.32
C THR A 215 -29.88 44.92 15.82
N CYS A 216 -28.81 45.27 15.10
CA CYS A 216 -28.68 46.59 14.47
C CYS A 216 -29.80 46.88 13.49
N GLY A 217 -30.18 45.91 12.64
CA GLY A 217 -31.27 46.03 11.64
C GLY A 217 -32.66 46.21 12.28
N ARG A 218 -32.87 45.76 13.50
CA ARG A 218 -34.12 45.97 14.25
C ARG A 218 -34.25 47.37 14.84
N HIS A 219 -33.12 48.08 15.03
CA HIS A 219 -33.16 49.43 15.50
C HIS A 219 -33.63 50.41 14.42
N HIS A 220 -34.63 51.18 14.75
CA HIS A 220 -35.16 52.30 13.93
C HIS A 220 -35.29 53.55 14.80
N SER A 221 -35.56 54.67 14.17
CA SER A 221 -35.64 55.97 14.83
C SER A 221 -36.65 56.04 15.98
N GLN A 222 -37.56 55.06 16.11
CA GLN A 222 -38.59 54.98 17.15
C GLN A 222 -38.25 53.91 18.21
N SER A 223 -37.11 53.23 18.14
CA SER A 223 -36.70 52.26 19.14
C SER A 223 -36.26 52.95 20.42
N THR A 224 -36.73 52.43 21.56
CA THR A 224 -36.48 53.02 22.90
C THR A 224 -35.08 52.84 23.42
N GLU A 225 -34.32 51.92 22.76
CA GLU A 225 -32.96 51.54 23.17
C GLU A 225 -31.85 52.31 22.42
N VAL A 226 -32.23 53.29 21.56
CA VAL A 226 -31.28 54.04 20.76
C VAL A 226 -30.57 55.09 21.66
N GLN A 227 -29.26 54.99 21.81
CA GLN A 227 -28.42 55.91 22.55
C GLN A 227 -27.40 56.58 21.62
N ALA A 228 -27.00 57.82 21.98
CA ALA A 228 -25.94 58.50 21.24
C ALA A 228 -24.57 57.92 21.62
N HIS A 229 -23.84 57.46 20.62
CA HIS A 229 -22.47 56.96 20.76
C HIS A 229 -21.50 57.85 19.94
N PRO A 230 -21.09 59.01 20.43
CA PRO A 230 -20.31 59.98 19.65
C PRO A 230 -18.94 59.47 19.17
N TYR A 231 -18.43 58.41 19.80
CA TYR A 231 -17.13 57.82 19.41
C TYR A 231 -17.28 56.60 18.43
N SER A 232 -18.47 56.21 18.09
CA SER A 232 -18.74 55.07 17.19
C SER A 232 -18.40 55.39 15.71
N THR A 233 -18.15 56.65 15.37
CA THR A 233 -17.77 57.10 14.04
C THR A 233 -16.27 57.04 13.78
N THR A 234 -15.47 56.62 14.76
CA THR A 234 -14.02 56.47 14.59
C THR A 234 -13.71 55.12 13.92
N PHE A 235 -13.12 55.21 12.73
CA PHE A 235 -12.63 54.02 12.07
C PHE A 235 -11.39 53.45 12.79
N GLN A 236 -11.41 52.16 13.08
CA GLN A 236 -10.18 51.43 13.46
C GLN A 236 -9.44 51.04 12.18
N GLU A 237 -8.22 51.58 11.99
CA GLU A 237 -7.39 51.26 10.83
C GLU A 237 -7.08 49.76 10.70
N SER A 238 -7.22 49.00 11.79
CA SER A 238 -7.01 47.53 11.80
C SER A 238 -8.27 46.73 11.45
N ALA A 239 -9.42 47.40 11.19
CA ALA A 239 -10.64 46.69 10.85
C ALA A 239 -10.56 46.06 9.47
N SER A 240 -11.03 44.83 9.35
CA SER A 240 -11.13 44.14 8.08
C SER A 240 -12.12 44.83 7.15
N THR A 241 -11.83 44.83 5.84
CA THR A 241 -12.78 45.28 4.81
C THR A 241 -13.73 44.16 4.42
N PRO A 242 -14.89 44.49 3.85
CA PRO A 242 -15.79 43.47 3.31
C PRO A 242 -15.08 42.50 2.35
N GLU A 243 -14.16 43.03 1.51
CA GLU A 243 -13.39 42.25 0.55
C GLU A 243 -12.43 41.28 1.27
N THR A 244 -11.68 41.80 2.25
CA THR A 244 -10.75 40.92 3.01
C THR A 244 -11.50 39.86 3.79
N ARG A 245 -12.69 40.18 4.30
CA ARG A 245 -13.59 39.24 4.97
C ARG A 245 -14.07 38.15 4.00
N ALA A 246 -14.62 38.56 2.86
CA ALA A 246 -15.10 37.64 1.84
C ALA A 246 -13.95 36.74 1.36
N LYS A 247 -12.79 37.36 1.09
CA LYS A 247 -11.59 36.65 0.69
C LYS A 247 -11.15 35.60 1.71
N PHE A 248 -11.13 35.96 2.98
CA PHE A 248 -10.75 35.06 4.06
C PHE A 248 -11.66 33.81 4.09
N THR A 249 -12.97 34.00 4.05
CA THR A 249 -13.93 32.90 4.06
C THR A 249 -13.81 32.03 2.81
N GLN A 250 -13.67 32.64 1.67
CA GLN A 250 -13.50 31.94 0.43
C GLN A 250 -12.23 31.09 0.41
N ASP A 251 -11.10 31.64 0.93
CA ASP A 251 -9.85 30.88 1.07
C ASP A 251 -10.03 29.68 1.99
N ASN A 252 -10.79 29.84 3.10
CA ASN A 252 -11.09 28.76 4.02
C ASN A 252 -11.92 27.67 3.35
N LEU A 253 -13.00 28.06 2.65
CA LEU A 253 -13.85 27.12 1.90
C LEU A 253 -13.03 26.37 0.85
N CYS A 254 -12.21 27.08 0.08
CA CYS A 254 -11.37 26.47 -0.95
C CYS A 254 -10.40 25.44 -0.38
N ARG A 255 -9.75 25.78 0.72
CA ARG A 255 -8.83 24.85 1.39
C ARG A 255 -9.57 23.62 1.91
N ALA A 256 -10.74 23.82 2.53
CA ALA A 256 -11.57 22.74 3.02
C ALA A 256 -12.03 21.82 1.89
N GLN A 257 -12.57 22.38 0.80
CA GLN A 257 -13.01 21.61 -0.37
C GLN A 257 -11.89 20.82 -1.01
N ARG A 258 -10.71 21.41 -1.06
CA ARG A 258 -9.51 20.75 -1.57
C ARG A 258 -9.11 19.54 -0.73
N GLU A 259 -9.06 19.72 0.59
CA GLU A 259 -8.70 18.62 1.48
C GLU A 259 -9.79 17.53 1.47
N ARG A 260 -11.05 17.91 1.33
CA ARG A 260 -12.14 16.96 1.14
C ARG A 260 -11.99 16.15 -0.15
N LEU A 261 -11.60 16.79 -1.25
CA LEU A 261 -11.35 16.12 -2.51
C LEU A 261 -10.11 15.20 -2.41
N ALA A 262 -9.04 15.68 -1.75
CA ALA A 262 -7.86 14.89 -1.46
C ALA A 262 -8.21 13.62 -0.67
N SER A 263 -9.03 13.77 0.35
CA SER A 263 -9.53 12.67 1.17
C SER A 263 -10.33 11.66 0.35
N ALA A 264 -11.26 12.13 -0.50
CA ALA A 264 -12.04 11.27 -1.38
C ALA A 264 -11.16 10.47 -2.35
N ASN A 265 -10.17 11.11 -2.95
CA ASN A 265 -9.23 10.44 -3.84
C ASN A 265 -8.37 9.41 -3.09
N LEU A 266 -7.94 9.74 -1.88
CA LEU A 266 -7.22 8.80 -1.04
C LEU A 266 -8.06 7.57 -0.68
N ARG A 267 -9.37 7.75 -0.43
CA ARG A 267 -10.27 6.60 -0.20
C ARG A 267 -10.35 5.66 -1.40
N VAL A 268 -10.47 6.23 -2.59
CA VAL A 268 -10.45 5.42 -3.83
C VAL A 268 -9.15 4.66 -3.97
N LEU A 269 -8.02 5.30 -3.68
CA LEU A 269 -6.73 4.64 -3.69
C LEU A 269 -6.65 3.52 -2.66
N VAL A 270 -7.13 3.75 -1.45
CA VAL A 270 -7.16 2.73 -0.38
C VAL A 270 -7.95 1.51 -0.84
N ASP A 271 -9.11 1.71 -1.47
CA ASP A 271 -9.92 0.61 -2.00
C ASP A 271 -9.18 -0.19 -3.09
N CYS A 272 -8.46 0.50 -3.98
CA CYS A 272 -7.64 -0.18 -4.98
C CYS A 272 -6.50 -0.97 -4.33
N ILE A 273 -5.76 -0.35 -3.40
CA ILE A 273 -4.65 -1.01 -2.69
C ILE A 273 -5.14 -2.26 -1.97
N LEU A 274 -6.24 -2.16 -1.21
CA LEU A 274 -6.77 -3.29 -0.45
C LEU A 274 -7.24 -4.44 -1.35
N ARG A 275 -7.88 -4.11 -2.47
CA ARG A 275 -8.28 -5.10 -3.47
C ARG A 275 -7.05 -5.77 -4.09
N ASP A 276 -6.16 -4.99 -4.65
CA ASP A 276 -5.02 -5.50 -5.42
C ASP A 276 -4.07 -6.31 -4.52
N THR A 277 -3.78 -5.82 -3.31
CA THR A 277 -2.93 -6.55 -2.35
C THR A 277 -3.57 -7.84 -1.84
N SER A 278 -4.88 -7.87 -1.63
CA SER A 278 -5.58 -9.09 -1.22
C SER A 278 -5.63 -10.14 -2.33
N GLU A 279 -5.78 -9.71 -3.58
CA GLU A 279 -5.71 -10.57 -4.76
C GLU A 279 -4.30 -11.13 -4.96
N ASP A 280 -3.27 -10.29 -4.88
CA ASP A 280 -1.87 -10.70 -5.02
C ASP A 280 -1.49 -11.75 -3.96
N LEU A 281 -1.86 -11.53 -2.70
CA LEU A 281 -1.63 -12.49 -1.62
C LEU A 281 -2.34 -13.82 -1.89
N ARG A 282 -3.55 -13.77 -2.42
CA ARG A 282 -4.30 -14.97 -2.72
C ARG A 282 -3.69 -15.74 -3.88
N LEU A 283 -3.33 -15.04 -4.95
CA LEU A 283 -2.66 -15.63 -6.11
C LEU A 283 -1.33 -16.28 -5.70
N GLN A 284 -0.55 -15.61 -4.86
CA GLN A 284 0.71 -16.16 -4.37
C GLN A 284 0.47 -17.36 -3.44
N CYS A 285 -0.55 -17.31 -2.60
CA CYS A 285 -0.96 -18.45 -1.77
C CYS A 285 -1.31 -19.68 -2.62
N ASP A 286 -2.08 -19.47 -3.69
CA ASP A 286 -2.47 -20.55 -4.60
C ASP A 286 -1.25 -21.10 -5.39
N ALA A 287 -0.31 -20.24 -5.77
CA ALA A 287 0.94 -20.64 -6.39
C ALA A 287 1.78 -21.52 -5.45
N VAL A 288 1.90 -21.13 -4.17
CA VAL A 288 2.57 -21.94 -3.15
C VAL A 288 1.87 -23.28 -2.94
N ASN A 289 0.54 -23.28 -2.86
CA ASN A 289 -0.24 -24.51 -2.68
C ASN A 289 -0.08 -25.47 -3.85
N LEU A 290 -0.07 -24.94 -5.08
CA LEU A 290 0.19 -25.69 -6.29
C LEU A 290 1.62 -26.28 -6.30
N ALA A 291 2.60 -25.47 -5.86
CA ALA A 291 3.99 -25.90 -5.73
C ALA A 291 4.11 -27.06 -4.73
N PHE A 292 3.44 -26.96 -3.58
CA PHE A 292 3.37 -28.04 -2.59
C PHE A 292 2.72 -29.31 -3.18
N GLY A 293 1.59 -29.17 -3.89
CA GLY A 293 0.93 -30.29 -4.55
C GLY A 293 1.87 -31.03 -5.49
N ARG A 294 2.50 -30.31 -6.40
CA ARG A 294 3.48 -30.84 -7.35
C ARG A 294 4.67 -31.50 -6.64
N ARG A 295 5.20 -30.85 -5.59
CA ARG A 295 6.30 -31.41 -4.82
C ARG A 295 5.91 -32.69 -4.09
N CYS A 296 4.73 -32.74 -3.53
CA CYS A 296 4.22 -33.96 -2.91
C CYS A 296 4.06 -35.09 -3.94
N GLU A 297 3.54 -34.79 -5.13
CA GLU A 297 3.45 -35.77 -6.22
C GLU A 297 4.85 -36.27 -6.66
N GLU A 298 5.82 -35.34 -6.83
CA GLU A 298 7.20 -35.70 -7.14
C GLU A 298 7.83 -36.60 -6.07
N LEU A 299 7.63 -36.26 -4.78
CA LEU A 299 8.13 -37.05 -3.66
C LEU A 299 7.45 -38.41 -3.57
N GLU A 300 6.14 -38.47 -3.82
CA GLU A 300 5.40 -39.74 -3.87
C GLU A 300 5.86 -40.63 -5.00
N ASP A 301 6.00 -40.07 -6.18
CA ASP A 301 6.49 -40.78 -7.35
C ASP A 301 7.92 -41.29 -7.11
N ALA A 302 8.79 -40.43 -6.58
CA ALA A 302 10.15 -40.79 -6.23
C ALA A 302 10.18 -41.88 -5.14
N ARG A 303 9.36 -41.75 -4.09
CA ARG A 303 9.23 -42.75 -3.02
C ARG A 303 8.73 -44.08 -3.58
N TYR A 304 7.69 -44.05 -4.41
CA TYR A 304 7.16 -45.25 -5.04
C TYR A 304 8.20 -45.95 -5.91
N LYS A 305 8.98 -45.16 -6.70
CA LYS A 305 10.08 -45.69 -7.47
C LYS A 305 11.14 -46.34 -6.61
N LEU A 306 11.55 -45.67 -5.52
CA LEU A 306 12.54 -46.23 -4.59
C LEU A 306 12.03 -47.51 -3.92
N GLN A 307 10.77 -47.55 -3.49
CA GLN A 307 10.15 -48.77 -2.92
C GLN A 307 10.12 -49.91 -3.94
N HIS A 308 9.82 -49.59 -5.19
CA HIS A 308 9.85 -50.54 -6.26
C HIS A 308 11.26 -51.10 -6.51
N HIS A 309 12.27 -50.22 -6.47
CA HIS A 309 13.67 -50.63 -6.63
C HIS A 309 14.15 -51.46 -5.41
N LEU A 310 13.79 -51.02 -4.21
CA LEU A 310 14.07 -51.76 -2.98
C LEU A 310 13.50 -53.19 -3.04
N HIS A 311 12.25 -53.28 -3.51
CA HIS A 311 11.61 -54.60 -3.64
C HIS A 311 12.30 -55.49 -4.69
N LYS A 312 12.78 -54.89 -5.80
CA LYS A 312 13.61 -55.59 -6.80
C LYS A 312 14.95 -56.02 -6.22
N THR A 313 15.63 -55.11 -5.53
CA THR A 313 16.91 -55.39 -4.86
C THR A 313 16.76 -56.47 -3.83
N LEU A 314 15.68 -56.52 -3.04
CA LEU A 314 15.40 -57.61 -2.10
C LEU A 314 15.16 -58.92 -2.77
N ARG A 315 14.56 -58.93 -3.98
CA ARG A 315 14.35 -60.17 -4.75
C ARG A 315 15.61 -60.62 -5.47
N GLU A 316 16.42 -59.67 -5.87
CA GLU A 316 17.60 -59.87 -6.70
C GLU A 316 18.91 -59.73 -5.93
N ILE A 317 18.88 -59.97 -4.59
CA ILE A 317 20.11 -59.98 -3.76
C ILE A 317 21.19 -60.88 -4.34
N THR A 318 20.82 -61.83 -5.18
CA THR A 318 21.73 -62.74 -5.89
C THR A 318 22.28 -62.15 -7.21
N ASP A 319 21.58 -61.11 -7.78
CA ASP A 319 22.04 -60.52 -9.05
C ASP A 319 22.63 -59.11 -8.79
N GLN A 320 23.88 -59.09 -8.40
CA GLN A 320 24.58 -57.89 -7.93
C GLN A 320 24.78 -56.79 -8.95
N GLU A 321 24.79 -57.15 -10.25
CA GLU A 321 25.13 -56.21 -11.27
C GLU A 321 23.99 -55.19 -11.63
N HIS A 322 22.73 -55.51 -11.29
CA HIS A 322 21.60 -54.64 -11.64
C HIS A 322 21.42 -53.47 -10.68
N ASN A 323 22.03 -53.50 -9.50
CA ASN A 323 21.89 -52.45 -8.50
C ASN A 323 22.54 -51.12 -8.87
N VAL A 324 23.66 -51.15 -9.57
CA VAL A 324 24.39 -49.96 -10.01
C VAL A 324 23.57 -49.16 -11.02
N ALA A 325 22.84 -49.82 -11.90
CA ALA A 325 21.98 -49.16 -12.89
C ALA A 325 20.79 -48.41 -12.20
N ALA A 326 20.23 -48.99 -11.15
CA ALA A 326 19.12 -48.40 -10.43
C ALA A 326 19.55 -47.11 -9.63
N LEU A 327 20.73 -47.11 -9.04
CA LEU A 327 21.29 -45.94 -8.40
C LEU A 327 21.58 -44.79 -9.37
N LYS A 328 22.06 -45.12 -10.61
CA LYS A 328 22.23 -44.11 -11.66
C LYS A 328 20.92 -43.42 -12.04
N GLN A 329 19.81 -44.13 -12.01
CA GLN A 329 18.50 -43.56 -12.27
C GLN A 329 18.04 -42.62 -11.20
N ALA A 330 18.31 -42.94 -9.91
CA ALA A 330 17.97 -42.10 -8.77
C ALA A 330 18.70 -40.73 -8.78
N ILE A 331 19.93 -40.68 -9.29
CA ILE A 331 20.70 -39.45 -9.45
C ILE A 331 20.05 -38.56 -10.53
N LYS A 332 19.66 -39.17 -11.66
CA LYS A 332 19.05 -38.44 -12.75
C LYS A 332 17.72 -37.79 -12.40
N ASP A 333 16.92 -38.43 -11.52
CA ASP A 333 15.66 -37.90 -11.03
C ASP A 333 15.85 -36.67 -10.14
N LYS A 334 17.06 -36.46 -9.60
CA LYS A 334 17.42 -35.28 -8.79
C LYS A 334 18.00 -34.09 -9.60
N GLU A 335 18.28 -34.29 -10.86
CA GLU A 335 18.69 -33.20 -11.75
C GLU A 335 17.52 -32.26 -12.09
N ALA A 336 16.28 -32.80 -12.10
CA ALA A 336 15.09 -32.00 -12.38
C ALA A 336 14.84 -30.87 -11.35
N PRO A 337 15.00 -31.07 -10.04
CA PRO A 337 14.91 -29.96 -9.05
C PRO A 337 15.94 -28.85 -9.25
N LEU A 338 17.13 -29.19 -9.70
CA LEU A 338 18.19 -28.20 -9.99
C LEU A 338 17.77 -27.23 -11.12
N HIS A 339 17.20 -27.77 -12.19
CA HIS A 339 16.69 -26.95 -13.30
C HIS A 339 15.53 -26.05 -12.87
N VAL A 340 14.68 -26.56 -11.99
CA VAL A 340 13.58 -25.78 -11.44
C VAL A 340 14.08 -24.63 -10.58
N ALA A 341 15.07 -24.82 -9.71
CA ALA A 341 15.66 -23.76 -8.90
C ALA A 341 16.30 -22.63 -9.74
N GLN A 342 16.99 -22.99 -10.84
CA GLN A 342 17.57 -22.04 -11.78
C GLN A 342 16.50 -21.21 -12.54
N THR A 343 15.41 -21.86 -12.98
CA THR A 343 14.31 -21.17 -13.67
C THR A 343 13.66 -20.10 -12.79
N ARG A 344 13.66 -20.28 -11.52
CA ARG A 344 13.03 -19.39 -10.54
C ARG A 344 13.85 -18.17 -10.19
N LEU A 345 15.18 -18.29 -10.14
CA LEU A 345 16.07 -17.13 -10.10
C LEU A 345 15.81 -16.21 -11.31
N TYR A 346 15.58 -16.82 -12.46
CA TYR A 346 15.21 -16.10 -13.66
C TYR A 346 13.86 -15.39 -13.55
N LEU A 347 12.82 -16.05 -13.07
CA LEU A 347 11.49 -15.43 -12.90
C LEU A 347 11.50 -14.27 -11.90
N ARG A 348 12.28 -14.37 -10.84
CA ARG A 348 12.41 -13.28 -9.85
C ARG A 348 13.09 -12.05 -10.43
N SER A 349 13.94 -12.18 -11.42
CA SER A 349 14.58 -11.05 -12.09
C SER A 349 13.62 -10.17 -12.89
N HIS A 350 12.39 -10.65 -13.13
CA HIS A 350 11.36 -9.95 -13.91
C HIS A 350 10.33 -9.20 -13.07
N ARG A 351 10.52 -9.10 -11.75
CA ARG A 351 9.58 -8.35 -10.89
C ARG A 351 9.65 -6.84 -11.16
N PRO A 352 8.49 -6.13 -11.16
CA PRO A 352 8.46 -4.72 -11.53
C PRO A 352 8.86 -3.76 -10.39
N ASN A 353 9.52 -2.68 -10.75
CA ASN A 353 9.76 -1.48 -9.91
C ASN A 353 10.35 -1.75 -8.51
N MET A 354 9.71 -1.25 -7.47
CA MET A 354 10.11 -1.40 -6.06
C MET A 354 10.10 -2.83 -5.55
N GLU A 355 9.36 -3.71 -6.20
CA GLU A 355 9.32 -5.14 -5.93
C GLU A 355 10.62 -5.88 -6.34
N LEU A 356 11.48 -5.24 -7.12
CA LEU A 356 12.82 -5.71 -7.48
C LEU A 356 13.79 -5.47 -6.33
N CYS A 357 13.50 -6.03 -5.16
CA CYS A 357 14.30 -5.86 -3.96
C CYS A 357 15.41 -6.91 -3.84
N ARG A 358 16.61 -6.50 -3.42
CA ARG A 358 17.71 -7.38 -2.99
C ARG A 358 17.48 -7.80 -1.55
N ASP A 359 16.63 -8.76 -1.36
CA ASP A 359 16.28 -9.27 -0.06
C ASP A 359 17.04 -10.55 0.32
N THR A 360 16.83 -10.99 1.53
CA THR A 360 17.34 -12.27 2.04
C THR A 360 16.92 -13.45 1.16
N ALA A 361 15.77 -13.34 0.47
CA ALA A 361 15.29 -14.34 -0.46
C ALA A 361 16.18 -14.46 -1.70
N GLN A 362 16.66 -13.34 -2.24
CA GLN A 362 17.57 -13.35 -3.39
C GLN A 362 18.92 -13.99 -3.04
N PHE A 363 19.48 -13.66 -1.89
CA PHE A 363 20.74 -14.25 -1.44
C PHE A 363 20.58 -15.74 -1.12
N ARG A 364 19.45 -16.14 -0.56
CA ARG A 364 19.17 -17.54 -0.28
C ARG A 364 18.99 -18.39 -1.55
N LEU A 365 18.40 -17.84 -2.62
CA LEU A 365 18.27 -18.54 -3.91
C LEU A 365 19.61 -18.82 -4.57
N LEU A 366 20.57 -17.94 -4.42
CA LEU A 366 21.94 -18.19 -4.94
C LEU A 366 22.60 -19.33 -4.17
N SER A 367 22.49 -19.34 -2.85
CA SER A 367 22.99 -20.42 -2.01
C SER A 367 22.28 -21.77 -2.27
N GLU A 368 21.03 -21.72 -2.77
CA GLU A 368 20.23 -22.90 -3.14
C GLU A 368 20.85 -23.76 -4.25
N VAL A 369 21.30 -23.14 -5.31
CA VAL A 369 21.93 -23.86 -6.42
C VAL A 369 23.22 -24.55 -5.96
N GLU A 370 23.94 -23.93 -5.03
CA GLU A 370 25.17 -24.46 -4.47
C GLU A 370 24.91 -25.71 -3.59
N GLU A 371 23.89 -25.67 -2.72
CA GLU A 371 23.49 -26.81 -1.89
C GLU A 371 22.95 -28.00 -2.71
N LEU A 372 22.17 -27.72 -3.78
CA LEU A 372 21.72 -28.76 -4.71
C LEU A 372 22.88 -29.42 -5.44
N ASN A 373 23.84 -28.65 -5.87
CA ASN A 373 25.04 -29.20 -6.50
C ASN A 373 25.85 -30.06 -5.51
N MET A 374 25.96 -29.65 -4.24
CA MET A 374 26.58 -30.48 -3.21
C MET A 374 25.82 -31.78 -2.96
N SER A 375 24.46 -31.69 -2.92
CA SER A 375 23.61 -32.87 -2.74
C SER A 375 23.72 -33.87 -3.91
N LEU A 376 23.78 -33.34 -5.16
CA LEU A 376 23.98 -34.18 -6.33
C LEU A 376 25.39 -34.82 -6.32
N THR A 377 26.38 -34.09 -5.86
CA THR A 377 27.76 -34.61 -5.74
C THR A 377 27.80 -35.75 -4.70
N ALA A 378 27.17 -35.58 -3.54
CA ALA A 378 27.10 -36.62 -2.50
C ALA A 378 26.41 -37.90 -3.00
N LEU A 379 25.35 -37.76 -3.82
CA LEU A 379 24.71 -38.93 -4.43
C LEU A 379 25.59 -39.63 -5.45
N ARG A 380 26.38 -38.89 -6.25
CA ARG A 380 27.36 -39.48 -7.18
C ARG A 380 28.49 -40.21 -6.47
N GLU A 381 28.94 -39.66 -5.35
CA GLU A 381 29.93 -40.37 -4.49
C GLU A 381 29.37 -41.70 -3.94
N LYS A 382 28.12 -41.68 -3.48
CA LYS A 382 27.44 -42.90 -3.00
C LYS A 382 27.22 -43.92 -4.10
N LEU A 383 26.96 -43.50 -5.32
CA LEU A 383 26.88 -44.36 -6.49
C LEU A 383 28.23 -45.04 -6.78
N LEU A 384 29.32 -44.25 -6.77
CA LEU A 384 30.67 -44.78 -6.98
C LEU A 384 31.07 -45.77 -5.89
N GLU A 385 30.75 -45.49 -4.63
CA GLU A 385 30.97 -46.44 -3.54
C GLU A 385 30.15 -47.72 -3.73
N ALA A 386 28.89 -47.62 -4.21
CA ALA A 386 28.06 -48.77 -4.51
C ALA A 386 28.56 -49.57 -5.68
N GLU A 387 29.06 -48.95 -6.74
CA GLU A 387 29.68 -49.59 -7.91
C GLU A 387 30.99 -50.31 -7.52
N GLN A 388 31.77 -49.74 -6.58
CA GLN A 388 32.99 -50.38 -6.09
C GLN A 388 32.74 -51.50 -5.09
N SER A 389 31.59 -51.47 -4.47
CA SER A 389 31.29 -52.44 -3.40
C SER A 389 30.19 -53.41 -3.78
N LEU A 390 30.35 -54.13 -4.87
CA LEU A 390 29.46 -55.22 -5.28
C LEU A 390 29.31 -56.30 -4.22
N ARG A 391 30.09 -56.26 -3.16
CA ARG A 391 30.03 -57.21 -2.05
C ARG A 391 29.08 -56.83 -0.96
N ASN A 392 28.62 -55.58 -0.91
CA ASN A 392 27.82 -55.10 0.20
C ASN A 392 26.40 -54.67 -0.25
N LEU A 393 25.62 -55.61 -0.83
CA LEU A 393 24.21 -55.42 -1.16
C LEU A 393 23.39 -55.01 0.06
N GLU A 394 23.79 -55.42 1.24
CA GLU A 394 23.20 -54.98 2.49
C GLU A 394 23.36 -53.47 2.73
N ASP A 395 24.50 -52.87 2.34
CA ASP A 395 24.69 -51.45 2.47
C ASP A 395 23.81 -50.68 1.50
N ILE A 396 23.60 -51.20 0.29
CA ILE A 396 22.68 -50.61 -0.69
C ILE A 396 21.23 -50.71 -0.21
N HIS A 397 20.86 -51.85 0.32
CA HIS A 397 19.53 -52.03 0.91
C HIS A 397 19.27 -51.07 2.06
N MET A 398 20.21 -50.93 2.98
CA MET A 398 20.13 -49.97 4.09
C MET A 398 20.08 -48.51 3.59
N SER A 399 20.81 -48.17 2.52
CA SER A 399 20.78 -46.85 1.93
C SER A 399 19.42 -46.53 1.33
N LEU A 400 18.82 -47.48 0.59
CA LEU A 400 17.49 -47.28 -0.01
C LEU A 400 16.37 -47.15 1.05
N GLU A 401 16.43 -47.96 2.12
CA GLU A 401 15.49 -47.86 3.24
C GLU A 401 15.58 -46.46 3.90
N LYS A 402 16.79 -45.97 4.11
CA LYS A 402 17.03 -44.64 4.66
C LYS A 402 16.46 -43.53 3.76
N ASP A 403 16.65 -43.64 2.44
CA ASP A 403 16.15 -42.63 1.48
C ASP A 403 14.61 -42.66 1.43
N ILE A 404 14.01 -43.81 1.48
CA ILE A 404 12.55 -43.96 1.60
C ILE A 404 12.02 -43.34 2.89
N ALA A 405 12.71 -43.57 4.01
CA ALA A 405 12.36 -42.96 5.27
C ALA A 405 12.48 -41.44 5.24
N ALA A 406 13.58 -40.89 4.67
CA ALA A 406 13.81 -39.46 4.50
C ALA A 406 12.77 -38.83 3.56
N MET A 407 12.40 -39.49 2.45
CA MET A 407 11.32 -39.02 1.58
C MET A 407 9.96 -39.07 2.26
N THR A 408 9.70 -40.10 3.02
CA THR A 408 8.46 -40.25 3.79
C THR A 408 8.36 -39.15 4.86
N ASN A 409 9.45 -38.84 5.54
CA ASN A 409 9.53 -37.73 6.47
C ASN A 409 9.34 -36.37 5.77
N SER A 410 9.97 -36.16 4.63
CA SER A 410 9.78 -34.93 3.83
C SER A 410 8.35 -34.74 3.37
N LEU A 411 7.72 -35.83 2.89
CA LEU A 411 6.32 -35.83 2.51
C LEU A 411 5.39 -35.56 3.70
N PHE A 412 5.71 -36.15 4.85
CA PHE A 412 4.98 -35.88 6.10
C PHE A 412 5.09 -34.39 6.50
N ILE A 413 6.29 -33.82 6.40
CA ILE A 413 6.52 -32.38 6.69
C ILE A 413 5.67 -31.53 5.73
N ASP A 414 5.76 -31.77 4.43
CA ASP A 414 5.06 -30.95 3.44
C ASP A 414 3.54 -31.10 3.55
N ARG A 415 3.00 -32.34 3.70
CA ARG A 415 1.54 -32.58 3.78
C ARG A 415 0.94 -32.27 5.13
N GLN A 416 1.49 -32.87 6.19
CA GLN A 416 0.86 -32.87 7.51
C GLN A 416 1.23 -31.64 8.34
N LYS A 417 2.38 -31.03 8.08
CA LYS A 417 2.80 -29.83 8.78
C LYS A 417 2.51 -28.58 7.94
N CYS A 418 3.14 -28.45 6.79
CA CYS A 418 3.08 -27.22 6.00
C CYS A 418 1.69 -26.98 5.40
N MET A 419 1.16 -27.94 4.63
CA MET A 419 -0.14 -27.75 3.98
C MET A 419 -1.30 -27.66 5.00
N ALA A 420 -1.23 -28.37 6.12
CA ALA A 420 -2.24 -28.25 7.18
C ALA A 420 -2.23 -26.85 7.81
N HIS A 421 -1.06 -26.22 8.00
CA HIS A 421 -0.98 -24.83 8.45
C HIS A 421 -1.62 -23.87 7.45
N ARG A 422 -1.43 -24.09 6.15
CA ARG A 422 -1.97 -23.24 5.09
C ARG A 422 -3.50 -23.25 4.98
N THR A 423 -4.18 -24.23 5.55
CA THR A 423 -5.66 -24.20 5.63
C THR A 423 -6.20 -23.04 6.46
N ARG A 424 -5.36 -22.42 7.30
CA ARG A 424 -5.69 -21.25 8.11
C ARG A 424 -5.43 -19.92 7.41
N TYR A 425 -5.03 -19.96 6.14
CA TYR A 425 -4.75 -18.74 5.39
C TYR A 425 -6.02 -17.89 5.30
N PRO A 426 -5.94 -16.56 5.58
CA PRO A 426 -7.11 -15.70 5.58
C PRO A 426 -7.80 -15.67 4.21
N THR A 427 -9.08 -15.42 4.23
CA THR A 427 -9.86 -15.19 3.02
C THR A 427 -9.50 -13.84 2.38
N ILE A 428 -9.81 -13.66 1.09
CA ILE A 428 -9.62 -12.38 0.39
C ILE A 428 -10.32 -11.24 1.14
N LEU A 429 -11.51 -11.48 1.68
CA LEU A 429 -12.25 -10.47 2.43
C LEU A 429 -11.51 -10.04 3.71
N GLN A 430 -10.97 -10.98 4.45
CA GLN A 430 -10.16 -10.68 5.64
C GLN A 430 -8.89 -9.92 5.28
N LEU A 431 -8.20 -10.33 4.23
CA LEU A 431 -7.01 -9.64 3.71
C LEU A 431 -7.32 -8.23 3.19
N ALA A 432 -8.53 -8.00 2.68
CA ALA A 432 -9.03 -6.68 2.31
C ALA A 432 -9.61 -5.87 3.49
N GLY A 433 -9.44 -6.33 4.73
CA GLY A 433 -9.85 -5.64 5.96
C GLY A 433 -11.34 -5.69 6.26
N TYR A 434 -12.11 -6.61 5.64
CA TYR A 434 -13.49 -6.90 6.02
C TYR A 434 -13.53 -7.89 7.19
N GLN A 435 -14.61 -7.82 7.96
CA GLN A 435 -14.89 -8.80 9.04
C GLN A 435 -15.56 -10.03 8.49
#